data_f39195223e62710c2c5f62446565f07f
#
_entry.id   f39195223e62710c2c5f62446565f07f
#
_cell.length_a   1.000
_cell.length_b   1.000
_cell.length_c   1.000
_cell.angle_alpha   90.00
_cell.angle_beta   90.00
_cell.angle_gamma   90.00
#
_symmetry.space_group_name_H-M   'P 1'
#
loop_
_entity.id
_entity.type
_entity.pdbx_description
1 polymer ?
#
loop_
_entity_poly.entity_id
_entity_poly.type
_entity_poly.pdbx_seq_one_letter_code
_entity_poly.pdbx_strand_id
1 'polypeptide(L)'
;MDPGLTRPSAVVKRLAGKSESMGVALAGRQVTRSGASATVPTPNAMTRPDLMSSIARQYFELTKPRVVALIVFTAIIGMFLAVPGWPPLRQSLAGFIGIWLAAASAAAINHLIDQRIDRVMARTAHRPLPTGSLTPTQVLVFAISLGALSMAILIALVNPLTAILTFASLIGYAIVYTAFLKRATSQNIVIGGAAGAAPPLLGWAAVTGQVHPYALLLFLIIFVWTPPHFWALAIFRVEDYSRAQVPMLPVTHGVTYTRWH
;
A
#
# COMPACT_ATOMS: atom_id res chain seq x y z
N MET A 1 38.42 45.38 14.38
CA MET A 1 37.45 46.23 15.08
C MET A 1 36.14 45.52 15.09
N ASP A 2 35.93 44.98 16.16
CA ASP A 2 34.87 44.66 17.12
C ASP A 2 33.75 43.70 16.68
N PRO A 3 33.68 42.50 17.26
CA PRO A 3 32.59 41.58 17.07
C PRO A 3 31.54 41.72 18.17
N GLY A 4 30.32 42.11 17.79
CA GLY A 4 29.15 42.23 18.63
C GLY A 4 28.61 40.90 19.14
N LEU A 5 28.86 40.61 20.39
CA LEU A 5 28.23 39.53 21.15
C LEU A 5 26.77 39.85 21.45
N THR A 6 25.84 39.18 20.84
CA THR A 6 24.42 39.21 21.21
C THR A 6 24.15 38.32 22.42
N ARG A 7 23.66 38.93 23.52
CA ARG A 7 23.25 38.30 24.77
C ARG A 7 22.00 37.43 24.57
N PRO A 8 21.88 36.26 25.22
CA PRO A 8 20.67 35.45 25.19
C PRO A 8 19.54 36.11 26.02
N SER A 9 18.34 36.02 25.45
CA SER A 9 17.10 36.63 25.91
C SER A 9 16.61 36.06 27.26
N ALA A 10 15.92 36.92 28.02
CA ALA A 10 15.43 36.74 29.40
C ALA A 10 14.40 35.62 29.64
N VAL A 11 14.08 34.80 28.65
CA VAL A 11 13.07 33.73 28.77
C VAL A 11 13.63 32.43 29.38
N VAL A 12 14.95 32.21 29.33
CA VAL A 12 15.57 30.96 29.81
C VAL A 12 15.79 30.96 31.36
N LYS A 13 15.68 32.12 32.03
CA LYS A 13 15.89 32.23 33.49
C LYS A 13 14.66 31.95 34.36
N ARG A 14 13.47 31.69 33.80
CA ARG A 14 12.23 31.48 34.59
C ARG A 14 11.87 30.02 34.88
N LEU A 15 12.59 29.06 34.36
CA LEU A 15 12.29 27.63 34.56
C LEU A 15 13.24 26.90 35.52
N ALA A 16 14.25 27.56 36.04
CA ALA A 16 15.22 26.96 36.98
C ALA A 16 14.95 27.25 38.48
N GLY A 17 13.85 27.90 38.83
CA GLY A 17 13.60 28.39 40.19
C GLY A 17 12.41 27.77 40.91
N LYS A 18 11.95 26.57 40.56
CA LYS A 18 10.77 25.98 41.24
C LYS A 18 10.94 24.50 41.60
N SER A 19 12.08 24.13 42.13
CA SER A 19 12.38 22.77 42.56
C SER A 19 13.04 22.70 43.98
N GLU A 20 12.70 23.62 44.88
CA GLU A 20 13.10 23.48 46.28
C GLU A 20 12.00 24.04 47.16
N SER A 21 11.06 23.22 47.56
CA SER A 21 10.35 23.29 48.87
C SER A 21 9.11 22.40 48.84
N MET A 22 9.28 21.12 49.08
CA MET A 22 8.26 20.29 49.74
C MET A 22 8.92 19.03 50.29
N GLY A 23 9.67 19.23 51.33
CA GLY A 23 10.13 18.17 52.20
C GLY A 23 9.18 18.05 53.38
N VAL A 24 8.94 16.81 53.79
CA VAL A 24 8.54 16.34 55.12
C VAL A 24 7.07 16.48 55.51
N ALA A 25 6.33 15.38 55.34
CA ALA A 25 5.39 14.87 56.36
C ALA A 25 5.27 13.34 56.18
N LEU A 26 6.16 12.59 56.85
CA LEU A 26 6.02 11.16 57.08
C LEU A 26 5.00 10.94 58.21
N ALA A 27 3.74 10.66 57.91
CA ALA A 27 2.80 10.08 58.85
C ALA A 27 2.63 8.60 58.50
N GLY A 28 3.06 7.73 59.40
CA GLY A 28 3.02 6.28 59.27
C GLY A 28 1.60 5.76 59.06
N ARG A 29 1.38 5.11 57.95
CA ARG A 29 0.21 4.26 57.70
C ARG A 29 0.71 2.84 57.58
N GLN A 30 0.46 2.04 58.61
CA GLN A 30 0.65 0.60 58.59
C GLN A 30 -0.27 0.02 57.48
N VAL A 31 0.33 -0.46 56.42
CA VAL A 31 -0.37 -1.23 55.38
C VAL A 31 -0.42 -2.68 55.85
N THR A 32 -1.59 -3.10 56.34
CA THR A 32 -1.91 -4.51 56.54
C THR A 32 -1.80 -5.23 55.17
N ARG A 33 -0.82 -6.09 55.08
CA ARG A 33 -0.69 -7.02 53.94
C ARG A 33 -1.83 -8.02 54.01
N SER A 34 -2.95 -7.72 53.32
CA SER A 34 -3.90 -8.73 52.91
C SER A 34 -3.28 -9.50 51.73
N GLY A 35 -2.92 -10.75 51.97
CA GLY A 35 -2.35 -11.65 50.97
C GLY A 35 -3.42 -12.12 49.97
N ALA A 36 -3.77 -11.23 49.04
CA ALA A 36 -4.39 -11.67 47.80
C ALA A 36 -3.27 -11.81 46.77
N SER A 37 -2.86 -13.06 46.54
CA SER A 37 -2.03 -13.43 45.38
C SER A 37 -2.79 -13.02 44.13
N ALA A 38 -2.53 -11.83 43.61
CA ALA A 38 -2.96 -11.46 42.28
C ALA A 38 -2.21 -12.37 41.30
N THR A 39 -2.84 -13.43 40.85
CA THR A 39 -2.40 -14.22 39.72
C THR A 39 -2.32 -13.26 38.52
N VAL A 40 -1.08 -12.91 38.14
CA VAL A 40 -0.79 -12.22 36.88
C VAL A 40 -1.44 -13.08 35.80
N PRO A 41 -2.39 -12.53 35.00
CA PRO A 41 -2.97 -13.32 33.92
C PRO A 41 -1.84 -13.71 32.98
N THR A 42 -1.57 -14.98 32.88
CA THR A 42 -0.68 -15.54 31.85
C THR A 42 -1.24 -15.10 30.51
N PRO A 43 -0.41 -14.53 29.60
CA PRO A 43 -0.88 -14.21 28.26
C PRO A 43 -1.52 -15.49 27.69
N ASN A 44 -2.79 -15.40 27.30
CA ASN A 44 -3.50 -16.52 26.68
C ASN A 44 -2.62 -17.05 25.55
N ALA A 45 -2.07 -18.25 25.72
CA ALA A 45 -1.37 -18.92 24.65
C ALA A 45 -2.38 -19.11 23.52
N MET A 46 -2.18 -18.42 22.39
CA MET A 46 -3.02 -18.56 21.20
C MET A 46 -3.14 -20.04 20.86
N THR A 47 -4.37 -20.52 20.68
CA THR A 47 -4.58 -21.89 20.24
C THR A 47 -4.08 -22.05 18.79
N ARG A 48 -3.77 -23.27 18.36
CA ARG A 48 -3.35 -23.52 16.96
C ARG A 48 -4.34 -22.95 15.92
N PRO A 49 -5.68 -23.10 16.09
CA PRO A 49 -6.64 -22.47 15.17
C PRO A 49 -6.57 -20.94 15.13
N ASP A 50 -6.37 -20.28 16.28
CA ASP A 50 -6.25 -18.83 16.35
C ASP A 50 -4.98 -18.32 15.65
N LEU A 51 -3.88 -19.06 15.79
CA LEU A 51 -2.63 -18.75 15.12
C LEU A 51 -2.75 -18.91 13.60
N MET A 52 -3.36 -20.00 13.12
CA MET A 52 -3.58 -20.22 11.69
C MET A 52 -4.50 -19.18 11.07
N SER A 53 -5.59 -18.81 11.75
CA SER A 53 -6.50 -17.75 11.29
C SER A 53 -5.80 -16.39 11.24
N SER A 54 -4.93 -16.09 12.21
CA SER A 54 -4.12 -14.89 12.24
C SER A 54 -3.12 -14.85 11.06
N ILE A 55 -2.42 -15.94 10.77
CA ILE A 55 -1.48 -16.04 9.64
C ILE A 55 -2.21 -15.89 8.31
N ALA A 56 -3.31 -16.61 8.10
CA ALA A 56 -4.12 -16.51 6.88
C ALA A 56 -4.60 -15.07 6.64
N ARG A 57 -5.04 -14.39 7.69
CA ARG A 57 -5.44 -12.98 7.63
C ARG A 57 -4.28 -12.07 7.19
N GLN A 58 -3.07 -12.32 7.67
CA GLN A 58 -1.88 -11.54 7.28
C GLN A 58 -1.55 -11.70 5.80
N TYR A 59 -1.58 -12.94 5.27
CA TYR A 59 -1.42 -13.18 3.83
C TYR A 59 -2.53 -12.54 3.00
N PHE A 60 -3.77 -12.59 3.47
CA PHE A 60 -4.89 -11.91 2.83
C PHE A 60 -4.70 -10.38 2.81
N GLU A 61 -4.18 -9.80 3.88
CA GLU A 61 -3.87 -8.36 3.95
C GLU A 61 -2.80 -7.95 2.92
N LEU A 62 -1.78 -8.80 2.67
CA LEU A 62 -0.77 -8.53 1.63
C LEU A 62 -1.38 -8.36 0.24
N THR A 63 -2.48 -9.04 -0.06
CA THR A 63 -3.14 -8.96 -1.37
C THR A 63 -3.90 -7.64 -1.59
N LYS A 64 -4.03 -6.77 -0.57
CA LYS A 64 -4.82 -5.53 -0.62
C LYS A 64 -6.22 -5.73 -1.19
N PRO A 65 -7.06 -6.57 -0.58
CA PRO A 65 -8.30 -7.09 -1.20
C PRO A 65 -9.25 -5.99 -1.69
N ARG A 66 -9.38 -4.86 -0.97
CA ARG A 66 -10.23 -3.74 -1.38
C ARG A 66 -9.76 -3.08 -2.68
N VAL A 67 -8.44 -2.92 -2.83
CA VAL A 67 -7.85 -2.32 -4.04
C VAL A 67 -7.94 -3.28 -5.21
N VAL A 68 -7.58 -4.55 -4.98
CA VAL A 68 -7.64 -5.60 -6.00
C VAL A 68 -9.08 -5.86 -6.45
N ALA A 69 -10.07 -5.81 -5.56
CA ALA A 69 -11.48 -5.92 -5.92
C ALA A 69 -11.90 -4.80 -6.89
N LEU A 70 -11.46 -3.56 -6.67
CA LEU A 70 -11.74 -2.46 -7.58
C LEU A 70 -11.06 -2.66 -8.95
N ILE A 71 -9.80 -3.09 -8.96
CA ILE A 71 -9.04 -3.41 -10.17
C ILE A 71 -9.79 -4.44 -11.01
N VAL A 72 -10.20 -5.54 -10.38
CA VAL A 72 -10.88 -6.63 -11.07
C VAL A 72 -12.29 -6.23 -11.49
N PHE A 73 -12.98 -5.39 -10.73
CA PHE A 73 -14.26 -4.82 -11.13
C PHE A 73 -14.14 -4.05 -12.45
N THR A 74 -13.13 -3.21 -12.62
CA THR A 74 -12.91 -2.49 -13.89
C THR A 74 -12.52 -3.44 -15.02
N ALA A 75 -11.81 -4.53 -14.75
CA ALA A 75 -11.56 -5.57 -15.75
C ALA A 75 -12.86 -6.28 -16.20
N ILE A 76 -13.76 -6.59 -15.26
CA ILE A 76 -15.09 -7.15 -15.58
C ILE A 76 -15.87 -6.20 -16.48
N ILE A 77 -15.90 -4.90 -16.17
CA ILE A 77 -16.54 -3.90 -17.05
C ILE A 77 -15.94 -3.96 -18.46
N GLY A 78 -14.61 -4.05 -18.57
CA GLY A 78 -13.93 -4.23 -19.87
C GLY A 78 -14.38 -5.50 -20.61
N MET A 79 -14.58 -6.63 -19.91
CA MET A 79 -15.10 -7.86 -20.49
C MET A 79 -16.51 -7.70 -21.05
N PHE A 80 -17.41 -7.05 -20.31
CA PHE A 80 -18.78 -6.83 -20.74
C PHE A 80 -18.91 -5.84 -21.88
N LEU A 81 -18.06 -4.82 -21.94
CA LEU A 81 -18.06 -3.85 -23.04
C LEU A 81 -17.39 -4.38 -24.32
N ALA A 82 -16.66 -5.50 -24.22
CA ALA A 82 -15.91 -6.08 -25.32
C ALA A 82 -16.78 -6.83 -26.34
N VAL A 83 -17.95 -7.32 -25.93
CA VAL A 83 -18.83 -8.16 -26.77
C VAL A 83 -20.29 -7.78 -26.55
N PRO A 84 -21.15 -7.91 -27.59
CA PRO A 84 -22.59 -7.76 -27.43
C PRO A 84 -23.14 -8.94 -26.62
N GLY A 85 -23.92 -8.62 -25.55
CA GLY A 85 -24.53 -9.63 -24.68
C GLY A 85 -23.57 -10.16 -23.60
N TRP A 86 -23.71 -11.43 -23.25
CA TRP A 86 -22.91 -12.02 -22.17
C TRP A 86 -21.53 -12.48 -22.68
N PRO A 87 -20.44 -12.08 -22.03
CA PRO A 87 -19.12 -12.53 -22.40
C PRO A 87 -18.96 -14.04 -22.12
N PRO A 88 -18.09 -14.75 -22.88
CA PRO A 88 -17.87 -16.18 -22.71
C PRO A 88 -17.45 -16.53 -21.28
N LEU A 89 -18.26 -17.35 -20.60
CA LEU A 89 -18.13 -17.61 -19.16
C LEU A 89 -16.76 -18.15 -18.77
N ARG A 90 -16.22 -19.11 -19.53
CA ARG A 90 -14.91 -19.73 -19.24
C ARG A 90 -13.78 -18.69 -19.26
N GLN A 91 -13.66 -17.90 -20.32
CA GLN A 91 -12.63 -16.88 -20.47
C GLN A 91 -12.80 -15.77 -19.44
N SER A 92 -14.03 -15.40 -19.13
CA SER A 92 -14.34 -14.36 -18.14
C SER A 92 -13.96 -14.79 -16.73
N LEU A 93 -14.33 -16.00 -16.30
CA LEU A 93 -13.98 -16.52 -14.99
C LEU A 93 -12.46 -16.75 -14.86
N ALA A 94 -11.83 -17.34 -15.87
CA ALA A 94 -10.38 -17.55 -15.87
C ALA A 94 -9.62 -16.23 -15.92
N GLY A 95 -10.06 -15.27 -16.73
CA GLY A 95 -9.51 -13.92 -16.80
C GLY A 95 -9.68 -13.17 -15.48
N PHE A 96 -10.87 -13.23 -14.87
CA PHE A 96 -11.12 -12.68 -13.54
C PHE A 96 -10.11 -13.22 -12.51
N ILE A 97 -9.98 -14.56 -12.39
CA ILE A 97 -9.09 -15.20 -11.44
C ILE A 97 -7.63 -14.85 -11.75
N GLY A 98 -7.21 -14.95 -13.02
CA GLY A 98 -5.84 -14.66 -13.42
C GLY A 98 -5.43 -13.21 -13.14
N ILE A 99 -6.27 -12.24 -13.53
CA ILE A 99 -6.01 -10.80 -13.26
C ILE A 99 -6.01 -10.52 -11.76
N TRP A 100 -6.92 -11.14 -10.98
CA TRP A 100 -6.94 -11.03 -9.52
C TRP A 100 -5.61 -11.49 -8.91
N LEU A 101 -5.15 -12.68 -9.27
CA LEU A 101 -3.90 -13.26 -8.75
C LEU A 101 -2.68 -12.41 -9.13
N ALA A 102 -2.61 -11.88 -10.35
CA ALA A 102 -1.54 -10.97 -10.78
C ALA A 102 -1.55 -9.67 -9.96
N ALA A 103 -2.71 -9.06 -9.75
CA ALA A 103 -2.86 -7.86 -8.94
C ALA A 103 -2.50 -8.11 -7.47
N ALA A 104 -2.87 -9.26 -6.91
CA ALA A 104 -2.51 -9.69 -5.57
C ALA A 104 -1.00 -9.93 -5.43
N SER A 105 -0.37 -10.57 -6.43
CA SER A 105 1.09 -10.73 -6.51
C SER A 105 1.79 -9.38 -6.52
N ALA A 106 1.37 -8.47 -7.39
CA ALA A 106 1.93 -7.11 -7.48
C ALA A 106 1.77 -6.33 -6.17
N ALA A 107 0.64 -6.49 -5.47
CA ALA A 107 0.42 -5.90 -4.15
C ALA A 107 1.37 -6.46 -3.10
N ALA A 108 1.61 -7.77 -3.07
CA ALA A 108 2.54 -8.40 -2.15
C ALA A 108 4.00 -7.96 -2.41
N ILE A 109 4.42 -7.88 -3.68
CA ILE A 109 5.74 -7.33 -4.06
C ILE A 109 5.86 -5.86 -3.63
N ASN A 110 4.81 -5.06 -3.80
CA ASN A 110 4.81 -3.67 -3.34
C ASN A 110 5.01 -3.57 -1.82
N HIS A 111 4.39 -4.44 -1.00
CA HIS A 111 4.66 -4.49 0.44
C HIS A 111 6.12 -4.81 0.74
N LEU A 112 6.74 -5.73 -0.02
CA LEU A 112 8.14 -6.13 0.15
C LEU A 112 9.09 -4.96 -0.14
N ILE A 113 8.90 -4.26 -1.25
CA ILE A 113 9.75 -3.14 -1.68
C ILE A 113 9.57 -1.92 -0.75
N ASP A 114 8.33 -1.65 -0.34
CA ASP A 114 7.98 -0.48 0.48
C ASP A 114 8.24 -0.68 1.97
N GLN A 115 8.75 -1.82 2.43
CA GLN A 115 8.91 -2.17 3.84
C GLN A 115 9.55 -1.06 4.70
N ARG A 116 10.56 -0.34 4.16
CA ARG A 116 11.24 0.75 4.85
C ARG A 116 10.35 1.99 4.99
N ILE A 117 9.64 2.35 3.92
CA ILE A 117 8.70 3.48 3.90
C ILE A 117 7.52 3.19 4.81
N ASP A 118 7.00 1.98 4.76
CA ASP A 118 5.84 1.55 5.55
C ASP A 118 6.07 1.63 7.06
N ARG A 119 7.32 1.45 7.53
CA ARG A 119 7.67 1.62 8.95
C ARG A 119 7.56 3.06 9.44
N VAL A 120 7.80 4.03 8.57
CA VAL A 120 7.81 5.46 8.92
C VAL A 120 6.42 6.09 8.79
N MET A 121 5.57 5.56 7.93
CA MET A 121 4.23 6.08 7.69
C MET A 121 3.22 5.51 8.69
N ALA A 122 2.55 6.35 9.48
CA ALA A 122 1.57 5.95 10.50
C ALA A 122 0.47 5.02 9.96
N ARG A 123 0.03 5.25 8.71
CA ARG A 123 -1.00 4.45 8.05
C ARG A 123 -0.58 3.00 7.73
N THR A 124 0.72 2.72 7.61
CA THR A 124 1.24 1.44 7.09
C THR A 124 2.19 0.73 8.06
N ALA A 125 2.54 1.35 9.19
CA ALA A 125 3.41 0.79 10.21
C ALA A 125 2.88 -0.52 10.83
N HIS A 126 1.56 -0.73 10.80
CA HIS A 126 0.89 -1.93 11.35
C HIS A 126 0.87 -3.13 10.38
N ARG A 127 1.39 -2.99 9.16
CA ARG A 127 1.40 -4.07 8.15
C ARG A 127 2.27 -5.26 8.56
N PRO A 128 2.04 -6.47 8.02
CA PRO A 128 2.74 -7.68 8.42
C PRO A 128 4.28 -7.62 8.33
N LEU A 129 4.83 -6.96 7.30
CA LEU A 129 6.28 -6.83 7.14
C LEU A 129 6.90 -5.80 8.11
N PRO A 130 6.39 -4.57 8.27
CA PRO A 130 6.85 -3.63 9.28
C PRO A 130 6.82 -4.16 10.71
N THR A 131 5.79 -4.92 11.07
CA THR A 131 5.63 -5.51 12.41
C THR A 131 6.48 -6.76 12.63
N GLY A 132 7.05 -7.34 11.57
CA GLY A 132 7.82 -8.58 11.64
C GLY A 132 6.97 -9.85 11.75
N SER A 133 5.65 -9.75 11.56
CA SER A 133 4.74 -10.90 11.60
C SER A 133 4.96 -11.88 10.44
N LEU A 134 5.44 -11.37 9.30
CA LEU A 134 5.88 -12.17 8.15
C LEU A 134 7.29 -11.77 7.76
N THR A 135 8.09 -12.76 7.33
CA THR A 135 9.44 -12.52 6.82
C THR A 135 9.41 -12.08 5.35
N PRO A 136 10.40 -11.31 4.88
CA PRO A 136 10.52 -10.95 3.46
C PRO A 136 10.51 -12.15 2.51
N THR A 137 11.16 -13.26 2.90
CA THR A 137 11.21 -14.48 2.10
C THR A 137 9.83 -15.12 1.95
N GLN A 138 9.05 -15.20 3.04
CA GLN A 138 7.68 -15.71 2.99
C GLN A 138 6.81 -14.89 2.04
N VAL A 139 6.90 -13.56 2.11
CA VAL A 139 6.14 -12.66 1.24
C VAL A 139 6.60 -12.78 -0.21
N LEU A 140 7.90 -12.94 -0.47
CA LEU A 140 8.43 -13.13 -1.82
C LEU A 140 7.93 -14.45 -2.44
N VAL A 141 8.05 -15.56 -1.71
CA VAL A 141 7.56 -16.87 -2.18
C VAL A 141 6.06 -16.82 -2.46
N PHE A 142 5.28 -16.22 -1.57
CA PHE A 142 3.84 -16.04 -1.76
C PHE A 142 3.53 -15.22 -3.02
N ALA A 143 4.19 -14.08 -3.21
CA ALA A 143 3.99 -13.23 -4.38
C ALA A 143 4.35 -13.95 -5.69
N ILE A 144 5.48 -14.65 -5.74
CA ILE A 144 5.90 -15.42 -6.92
C ILE A 144 4.89 -16.55 -7.20
N SER A 145 4.42 -17.24 -6.18
CA SER A 145 3.42 -18.31 -6.34
C SER A 145 2.11 -17.79 -6.94
N LEU A 146 1.61 -16.64 -6.48
CA LEU A 146 0.43 -15.98 -7.04
C LEU A 146 0.65 -15.56 -8.49
N GLY A 147 1.81 -14.96 -8.80
CA GLY A 147 2.15 -14.53 -10.15
C GLY A 147 2.29 -15.70 -11.11
N ALA A 148 2.96 -16.78 -10.73
CA ALA A 148 3.12 -17.99 -11.53
C ALA A 148 1.76 -18.67 -11.79
N LEU A 149 0.92 -18.81 -10.76
CA LEU A 149 -0.43 -19.35 -10.90
C LEU A 149 -1.30 -18.48 -11.81
N SER A 150 -1.22 -17.15 -11.70
CA SER A 150 -1.89 -16.22 -12.60
C SER A 150 -1.49 -16.47 -14.05
N MET A 151 -0.18 -16.52 -14.34
CA MET A 151 0.31 -16.74 -15.70
C MET A 151 -0.12 -18.10 -16.25
N ALA A 152 -0.05 -19.16 -15.44
CA ALA A 152 -0.51 -20.49 -15.84
C ALA A 152 -2.00 -20.48 -16.23
N ILE A 153 -2.86 -19.85 -15.43
CA ILE A 153 -4.30 -19.73 -15.71
C ILE A 153 -4.54 -18.93 -16.99
N LEU A 154 -3.90 -17.75 -17.13
CA LEU A 154 -4.11 -16.87 -18.27
C LEU A 154 -3.63 -17.51 -19.58
N ILE A 155 -2.49 -18.19 -19.57
CA ILE A 155 -1.96 -18.88 -20.78
C ILE A 155 -2.82 -20.08 -21.14
N ALA A 156 -3.19 -20.91 -20.16
CA ALA A 156 -3.88 -22.17 -20.44
C ALA A 156 -5.38 -22.03 -20.70
N LEU A 157 -6.05 -21.06 -20.05
CA LEU A 157 -7.51 -20.97 -20.06
C LEU A 157 -8.08 -19.70 -20.70
N VAL A 158 -7.23 -18.70 -20.99
CA VAL A 158 -7.65 -17.43 -21.59
C VAL A 158 -6.96 -17.26 -22.96
N ASN A 159 -5.87 -16.53 -23.03
CA ASN A 159 -5.05 -16.38 -24.22
C ASN A 159 -3.67 -15.77 -23.90
N PRO A 160 -2.63 -16.00 -24.75
CA PRO A 160 -1.29 -15.49 -24.52
C PRO A 160 -1.20 -13.96 -24.47
N LEU A 161 -2.01 -13.23 -25.23
CA LEU A 161 -2.00 -11.77 -25.25
C LEU A 161 -2.36 -11.20 -23.88
N THR A 162 -3.44 -11.70 -23.26
CA THR A 162 -3.84 -11.29 -21.91
C THR A 162 -2.77 -11.62 -20.89
N ALA A 163 -2.12 -12.77 -20.99
CA ALA A 163 -1.02 -13.12 -20.09
C ALA A 163 0.16 -12.15 -20.22
N ILE A 164 0.57 -11.83 -21.45
CA ILE A 164 1.66 -10.86 -21.73
C ILE A 164 1.32 -9.47 -21.17
N LEU A 165 0.12 -8.96 -21.47
CA LEU A 165 -0.32 -7.64 -21.02
C LEU A 165 -0.43 -7.59 -19.47
N THR A 166 -0.95 -8.64 -18.85
CA THR A 166 -1.06 -8.75 -17.40
C THR A 166 0.32 -8.82 -16.74
N PHE A 167 1.24 -9.60 -17.33
CA PHE A 167 2.63 -9.67 -16.85
C PHE A 167 3.34 -8.33 -16.99
N ALA A 168 3.19 -7.64 -18.12
CA ALA A 168 3.74 -6.31 -18.33
C ALA A 168 3.20 -5.30 -17.31
N SER A 169 1.90 -5.34 -17.01
CA SER A 169 1.27 -4.50 -15.99
C SER A 169 1.80 -4.82 -14.58
N LEU A 170 1.98 -6.11 -14.24
CA LEU A 170 2.55 -6.56 -12.97
C LEU A 170 3.99 -6.03 -12.80
N ILE A 171 4.86 -6.22 -13.79
CA ILE A 171 6.23 -5.72 -13.77
C ILE A 171 6.26 -4.19 -13.74
N GLY A 172 5.43 -3.55 -14.56
CA GLY A 172 5.31 -2.09 -14.59
C GLY A 172 4.96 -1.50 -13.22
N TYR A 173 4.01 -2.10 -12.52
CA TYR A 173 3.63 -1.64 -11.19
C TYR A 173 4.61 -2.06 -10.09
N ALA A 174 4.94 -3.35 -10.01
CA ALA A 174 5.70 -3.89 -8.90
C ALA A 174 7.16 -3.46 -8.94
N ILE A 175 7.79 -3.44 -10.12
CA ILE A 175 9.21 -3.13 -10.28
C ILE A 175 9.40 -1.69 -10.74
N VAL A 176 8.90 -1.34 -11.95
CA VAL A 176 9.18 -0.03 -12.53
C VAL A 176 8.64 1.11 -11.66
N TYR A 177 7.37 1.06 -11.31
CA TYR A 177 6.78 2.10 -10.45
C TYR A 177 7.29 2.01 -9.00
N THR A 178 7.14 0.86 -8.33
CA THR A 178 7.37 0.78 -6.89
C THR A 178 8.86 0.87 -6.52
N ALA A 179 9.74 0.18 -7.26
CA ALA A 179 11.17 0.17 -6.94
C ALA A 179 11.90 1.44 -7.40
N PHE A 180 11.54 1.97 -8.58
CA PHE A 180 12.29 3.07 -9.21
C PHE A 180 11.51 4.39 -9.19
N LEU A 181 10.38 4.49 -9.92
CA LEU A 181 9.72 5.77 -10.18
C LEU A 181 9.21 6.45 -8.92
N LYS A 182 8.68 5.70 -7.98
CA LYS A 182 8.12 6.22 -6.72
C LYS A 182 9.11 7.08 -5.94
N ARG A 183 10.42 6.81 -6.08
CA ARG A 183 11.49 7.53 -5.38
C ARG A 183 12.30 8.44 -6.30
N ALA A 184 12.19 8.28 -7.60
CA ALA A 184 13.03 8.98 -8.58
C ALA A 184 12.41 10.29 -9.09
N THR A 185 11.08 10.39 -9.13
CA THR A 185 10.42 11.52 -9.78
C THR A 185 9.11 11.93 -9.13
N SER A 186 8.77 13.23 -9.21
CA SER A 186 7.47 13.75 -8.79
C SER A 186 6.32 13.34 -9.73
N GLN A 187 6.65 12.89 -10.94
CA GLN A 187 5.70 12.34 -11.92
C GLN A 187 5.41 10.85 -11.71
N ASN A 188 5.85 10.28 -10.59
CA ASN A 188 5.67 8.88 -10.28
C ASN A 188 4.23 8.41 -10.38
N ILE A 189 3.27 9.25 -9.97
CA ILE A 189 1.82 8.95 -10.04
C ILE A 189 1.35 8.90 -11.49
N VAL A 190 1.78 9.83 -12.34
CA VAL A 190 1.37 9.86 -13.75
C VAL A 190 1.81 8.59 -14.44
N ILE A 191 3.09 8.27 -14.37
CA ILE A 191 3.64 7.08 -15.05
C ILE A 191 3.10 5.78 -14.41
N GLY A 192 3.07 5.71 -13.07
CA GLY A 192 2.53 4.57 -12.33
C GLY A 192 1.04 4.35 -12.54
N GLY A 193 0.31 5.42 -12.89
CA GLY A 193 -1.11 5.38 -13.23
C GLY A 193 -1.44 4.46 -14.41
N ALA A 194 -0.49 4.25 -15.32
CA ALA A 194 -0.67 3.35 -16.46
C ALA A 194 -1.00 1.91 -16.04
N ALA A 195 -0.32 1.39 -15.01
CA ALA A 195 -0.62 0.05 -14.50
C ALA A 195 -2.01 -0.03 -13.85
N GLY A 196 -2.44 1.05 -13.16
CA GLY A 196 -3.78 1.15 -12.58
C GLY A 196 -4.89 1.32 -13.62
N ALA A 197 -4.56 1.83 -14.81
CA ALA A 197 -5.49 2.01 -15.92
C ALA A 197 -5.62 0.76 -16.82
N ALA A 198 -4.69 -0.19 -16.72
CA ALA A 198 -4.66 -1.39 -17.56
C ALA A 198 -5.86 -2.36 -17.37
N PRO A 199 -6.49 -2.54 -16.20
CA PRO A 199 -7.46 -3.60 -15.97
C PRO A 199 -8.60 -3.70 -16.99
N PRO A 200 -9.30 -2.65 -17.42
CA PRO A 200 -10.35 -2.78 -18.44
C PRO A 200 -9.81 -3.25 -19.79
N LEU A 201 -8.59 -2.83 -20.17
CA LEU A 201 -7.91 -3.34 -21.34
C LEU A 201 -7.59 -4.85 -21.22
N LEU A 202 -7.13 -5.28 -20.03
CA LEU A 202 -6.86 -6.69 -19.75
C LEU A 202 -8.15 -7.53 -19.83
N GLY A 203 -9.25 -7.01 -19.27
CA GLY A 203 -10.56 -7.65 -19.35
C GLY A 203 -11.06 -7.78 -20.78
N TRP A 204 -10.94 -6.72 -21.58
CA TRP A 204 -11.27 -6.74 -23.00
C TRP A 204 -10.46 -7.79 -23.75
N ALA A 205 -9.13 -7.76 -23.59
CA ALA A 205 -8.23 -8.73 -24.23
C ALA A 205 -8.50 -10.18 -23.80
N ALA A 206 -8.94 -10.40 -22.57
CA ALA A 206 -9.29 -11.73 -22.06
C ALA A 206 -10.44 -12.38 -22.85
N VAL A 207 -11.40 -11.58 -23.27
CA VAL A 207 -12.60 -12.08 -23.97
C VAL A 207 -12.40 -12.11 -25.50
N THR A 208 -11.70 -11.12 -26.05
CA THR A 208 -11.58 -10.96 -27.52
C THR A 208 -10.27 -11.46 -28.09
N GLY A 209 -9.22 -11.61 -27.28
CA GLY A 209 -7.86 -11.91 -27.74
C GLY A 209 -7.20 -10.76 -28.51
N GLN A 210 -7.72 -9.53 -28.40
CA GLN A 210 -7.27 -8.38 -29.18
C GLN A 210 -7.17 -7.11 -28.31
N VAL A 211 -6.29 -6.18 -28.72
CA VAL A 211 -6.24 -4.81 -28.21
C VAL A 211 -7.07 -3.93 -29.13
N HIS A 212 -8.28 -3.61 -28.71
CA HIS A 212 -9.21 -2.81 -29.49
C HIS A 212 -9.10 -1.31 -29.15
N PRO A 213 -9.31 -0.37 -30.08
CA PRO A 213 -9.29 1.08 -29.80
C PRO A 213 -10.20 1.51 -28.64
N TYR A 214 -11.39 0.90 -28.48
CA TYR A 214 -12.27 1.20 -27.36
C TYR A 214 -11.70 0.73 -26.01
N ALA A 215 -10.95 -0.37 -25.99
CA ALA A 215 -10.23 -0.80 -24.79
C ALA A 215 -9.13 0.19 -24.42
N LEU A 216 -8.42 0.75 -25.42
CA LEU A 216 -7.44 1.82 -25.20
C LEU A 216 -8.10 3.11 -24.74
N LEU A 217 -9.32 3.42 -25.19
CA LEU A 217 -10.07 4.56 -24.69
C LEU A 217 -10.45 4.40 -23.21
N LEU A 218 -10.89 3.21 -22.79
CA LEU A 218 -11.16 2.91 -21.37
C LEU A 218 -9.89 3.05 -20.52
N PHE A 219 -8.78 2.55 -21.03
CA PHE A 219 -7.46 2.74 -20.41
C PHE A 219 -7.15 4.25 -20.27
N LEU A 220 -7.31 5.02 -21.35
CA LEU A 220 -6.99 6.45 -21.36
C LEU A 220 -7.86 7.25 -20.39
N ILE A 221 -9.15 6.96 -20.27
CA ILE A 221 -10.06 7.59 -19.32
C ILE A 221 -9.53 7.43 -17.89
N ILE A 222 -9.18 6.21 -17.48
CA ILE A 222 -8.66 5.95 -16.14
C ILE A 222 -7.26 6.54 -15.97
N PHE A 223 -6.43 6.47 -16.99
CA PHE A 223 -5.08 7.02 -16.97
C PHE A 223 -5.08 8.54 -16.75
N VAL A 224 -5.91 9.28 -17.48
CA VAL A 224 -6.01 10.75 -17.35
C VAL A 224 -6.66 11.15 -16.03
N TRP A 225 -7.61 10.36 -15.51
CA TRP A 225 -8.26 10.62 -14.22
C TRP A 225 -7.32 10.35 -13.03
N THR A 226 -6.37 9.44 -13.17
CA THR A 226 -5.50 9.00 -12.07
C THR A 226 -4.66 10.14 -11.45
N PRO A 227 -3.95 11.01 -12.19
CA PRO A 227 -3.16 12.09 -11.59
C PRO A 227 -3.97 13.04 -10.71
N PRO A 228 -5.06 13.68 -11.17
CA PRO A 228 -5.81 14.61 -10.32
C PRO A 228 -6.40 13.92 -9.07
N HIS A 229 -6.85 12.68 -9.18
CA HIS A 229 -7.34 11.90 -8.05
C HIS A 229 -6.24 11.67 -6.99
N PHE A 230 -5.09 11.20 -7.40
CA PHE A 230 -3.99 10.92 -6.46
C PHE A 230 -3.30 12.16 -5.94
N TRP A 231 -3.22 13.24 -6.74
CA TRP A 231 -2.65 14.50 -6.25
C TRP A 231 -3.53 15.14 -5.17
N ALA A 232 -4.85 15.03 -5.27
CA ALA A 232 -5.74 15.44 -4.18
C ALA A 232 -5.43 14.70 -2.88
N LEU A 233 -5.23 13.37 -2.95
CA LEU A 233 -4.82 12.56 -1.80
C LEU A 233 -3.41 12.94 -1.30
N ALA A 234 -2.48 13.21 -2.22
CA ALA A 234 -1.10 13.60 -1.87
C ALA A 234 -1.04 14.96 -1.17
N ILE A 235 -1.90 15.92 -1.55
CA ILE A 235 -2.05 17.20 -0.86
C ILE A 235 -2.54 16.99 0.57
N PHE A 236 -3.57 16.16 0.75
CA PHE A 236 -4.09 15.83 2.08
C PHE A 236 -3.07 15.15 2.99
N ARG A 237 -2.10 14.43 2.42
CA ARG A 237 -1.07 13.67 3.15
C ARG A 237 0.36 14.18 2.92
N VAL A 238 0.52 15.45 2.63
CA VAL A 238 1.82 16.04 2.29
C VAL A 238 2.88 15.82 3.38
N GLU A 239 2.49 15.91 4.66
CA GLU A 239 3.39 15.72 5.79
C GLU A 239 3.89 14.27 5.89
N ASP A 240 3.00 13.27 5.68
CA ASP A 240 3.37 11.86 5.70
C ASP A 240 4.37 11.53 4.58
N TYR A 241 4.14 12.05 3.37
CA TYR A 241 5.05 11.85 2.24
C TYR A 241 6.38 12.59 2.43
N SER A 242 6.36 13.77 3.02
CA SER A 242 7.56 14.52 3.35
C SER A 242 8.43 13.76 4.37
N ARG A 243 7.84 13.28 5.45
CA ARG A 243 8.54 12.45 6.47
C ARG A 243 9.13 11.17 5.88
N ALA A 244 8.42 10.54 4.95
CA ALA A 244 8.86 9.33 4.27
C ALA A 244 9.85 9.59 3.12
N GLN A 245 10.20 10.86 2.86
CA GLN A 245 11.07 11.30 1.76
C GLN A 245 10.63 10.79 0.38
N VAL A 246 9.31 10.73 0.16
CA VAL A 246 8.74 10.36 -1.15
C VAL A 246 8.47 11.64 -1.93
N PRO A 247 9.08 11.83 -3.13
CA PRO A 247 9.00 13.07 -3.89
C PRO A 247 7.66 13.23 -4.61
N MET A 248 6.55 13.27 -3.86
CA MET A 248 5.24 13.57 -4.44
C MET A 248 5.18 15.01 -4.93
N LEU A 249 4.36 15.29 -5.95
CA LEU A 249 4.26 16.63 -6.54
C LEU A 249 4.04 17.76 -5.51
N PRO A 250 3.11 17.63 -4.51
CA PRO A 250 2.94 18.67 -3.50
C PRO A 250 4.12 18.80 -2.53
N VAL A 251 4.97 17.74 -2.37
CA VAL A 251 6.18 17.79 -1.54
C VAL A 251 7.30 18.54 -2.25
N THR A 252 7.45 18.33 -3.56
CA THR A 252 8.55 18.90 -4.36
C THR A 252 8.26 20.27 -4.92
N HIS A 253 7.02 20.56 -5.35
CA HIS A 253 6.63 21.79 -6.02
C HIS A 253 5.59 22.61 -5.23
N GLY A 254 5.13 22.09 -4.10
CA GLY A 254 4.15 22.76 -3.24
C GLY A 254 2.69 22.50 -3.62
N VAL A 255 1.81 22.77 -2.65
CA VAL A 255 0.37 22.51 -2.76
C VAL A 255 -0.29 23.37 -3.84
N THR A 256 0.08 24.65 -3.93
CA THR A 256 -0.51 25.58 -4.92
C THR A 256 -0.22 25.12 -6.35
N TYR A 257 1.02 24.76 -6.63
CA TYR A 257 1.42 24.23 -7.93
C TYR A 257 0.62 22.96 -8.27
N THR A 258 0.49 22.03 -7.32
CA THR A 258 -0.22 20.78 -7.54
C THR A 258 -1.71 20.94 -7.80
N ARG A 259 -2.35 22.01 -7.28
CA ARG A 259 -3.76 22.29 -7.53
C ARG A 259 -4.08 22.77 -8.95
N TRP A 260 -3.08 23.30 -9.64
CA TRP A 260 -3.22 23.82 -11.02
C TRP A 260 -2.92 22.76 -12.09
N HIS A 261 -2.47 21.59 -11.71
CA HIS A 261 -2.19 20.45 -12.58
C HIS A 261 -3.25 19.38 -12.48
#